data_e2abc4e1c5a46643a4dbf28b9905076c
#
_entry.id   e2abc4e1c5a46643a4dbf28b9905076c
#
_cell.length_a   1.000
_cell.length_b   1.000
_cell.length_c   1.000
_cell.angle_alpha   90.00
_cell.angle_beta   90.00
_cell.angle_gamma   90.00
#
_symmetry.space_group_name_H-M   'P 1'
#
loop_
_entity.id
_entity.type
_entity.pdbx_description
1 polymer ?
#
loop_
_entity_poly.entity_id
_entity_poly.type
_entity_poly.pdbx_seq_one_letter_code
_entity_poly.pdbx_strand_id
1 'polypeptide(L)'
;CFGLALLSKSFAYIVPASLALSLYYWRWREWSIPKFLIYDFTKVVLIAVLALGIFALWFALDPFPEAVWKEFVLGENAGKFEARSSNYLLDFIRGGDSIWMLLLTTLANAGLFFFVLISALRQCWRNRRFLSLEESLLLLLVAAFLLIFSLPSQRSGRYLLPVMPAFAALIALYWDRLPLWGFRAALLLQFIILSALIWVGGNLQASHFLGEVGAWTYSSWHWALMVISLMVILAGLFRKNLVKTIALAGCFLCYCALTSSLSPLEGALGRFNPATMQAVQDQEVWIPCDYRAKDEEYRLLLPGAKLHGYLAKDAGNVDALVNAYPLVAVQAPLGLAPQICETCKIVGGRMEMRARHSDEEIKDMLMGHIGEHLFVMEYLISTPVKITEPQSGKDACR
;
A
#
# COMPACT_ATOMS: atom_id res chain seq x y z
N CYS A 1 -1.05 -10.87 -20.50
CA CYS A 1 -1.43 -10.36 -19.16
C CYS A 1 -0.70 -11.09 -18.03
N PHE A 2 -0.75 -12.44 -17.92
CA PHE A 2 -0.07 -13.17 -16.83
C PHE A 2 1.43 -12.94 -16.77
N GLY A 3 2.12 -12.95 -17.92
CA GLY A 3 3.55 -12.67 -17.98
C GLY A 3 3.92 -11.29 -17.48
N LEU A 4 3.15 -10.25 -17.83
CA LEU A 4 3.34 -8.89 -17.31
C LEU A 4 3.07 -8.79 -15.80
N ALA A 5 2.10 -9.55 -15.30
CA ALA A 5 1.83 -9.62 -13.86
C ALA A 5 3.01 -10.25 -13.09
N LEU A 6 3.69 -11.25 -13.69
CA LEU A 6 4.91 -11.83 -13.13
C LEU A 6 6.04 -10.81 -13.01
N LEU A 7 6.24 -9.97 -14.02
CA LEU A 7 7.26 -8.91 -14.01
C LEU A 7 7.00 -7.87 -12.92
N SER A 8 5.74 -7.63 -12.57
CA SER A 8 5.38 -6.62 -11.56
C SER A 8 5.43 -7.13 -10.11
N LYS A 9 5.19 -8.43 -9.85
CA LYS A 9 5.01 -8.94 -8.48
C LYS A 9 5.48 -10.38 -8.26
N SER A 10 6.26 -10.98 -9.14
CA SER A 10 6.80 -12.36 -9.08
C SER A 10 5.81 -13.51 -9.33
N PHE A 11 6.31 -14.76 -9.23
CA PHE A 11 5.48 -15.96 -9.52
C PHE A 11 4.31 -16.15 -8.53
N ALA A 12 4.26 -15.41 -7.46
CA ALA A 12 3.21 -15.54 -6.45
C ALA A 12 1.80 -15.47 -7.04
N TYR A 13 1.62 -14.80 -8.19
CA TYR A 13 0.31 -14.68 -8.84
C TYR A 13 0.02 -15.72 -9.91
N ILE A 14 1.03 -16.32 -10.54
CA ILE A 14 0.79 -17.32 -11.59
C ILE A 14 0.22 -18.61 -11.00
N VAL A 15 0.68 -18.99 -9.81
CA VAL A 15 0.24 -20.24 -9.16
C VAL A 15 -1.26 -20.21 -8.86
N PRO A 16 -1.82 -19.21 -8.12
CA PRO A 16 -3.25 -19.18 -7.88
C PRO A 16 -4.07 -18.94 -9.15
N ALA A 17 -3.56 -18.16 -10.12
CA ALA A 17 -4.26 -17.95 -11.37
C ALA A 17 -4.34 -19.22 -12.23
N SER A 18 -3.24 -19.99 -12.32
CA SER A 18 -3.23 -21.28 -13.01
C SER A 18 -4.11 -22.31 -12.30
N LEU A 19 -4.12 -22.32 -10.98
CA LEU A 19 -5.02 -23.15 -10.19
C LEU A 19 -6.49 -22.80 -10.45
N ALA A 20 -6.84 -21.52 -10.45
CA ALA A 20 -8.20 -21.04 -10.71
C ALA A 20 -8.66 -21.46 -12.12
N LEU A 21 -7.81 -21.28 -13.15
CA LEU A 21 -8.10 -21.69 -14.52
C LEU A 21 -8.25 -23.21 -14.63
N SER A 22 -7.39 -23.98 -13.98
CA SER A 22 -7.47 -25.45 -13.96
C SER A 22 -8.80 -25.92 -13.36
N LEU A 23 -9.18 -25.36 -12.20
CA LEU A 23 -10.43 -25.68 -11.53
C LEU A 23 -11.64 -25.24 -12.37
N TYR A 24 -11.57 -24.09 -13.04
CA TYR A 24 -12.63 -23.61 -13.92
C TYR A 24 -12.84 -24.53 -15.12
N TYR A 25 -11.77 -24.90 -15.84
CA TYR A 25 -11.86 -25.84 -16.95
C TYR A 25 -12.33 -27.23 -16.49
N TRP A 26 -11.87 -27.68 -15.34
CA TRP A 26 -12.37 -28.94 -14.76
C TRP A 26 -13.86 -28.88 -14.41
N ARG A 27 -14.32 -27.76 -13.85
CA ARG A 27 -15.77 -27.48 -13.64
C ARG A 27 -16.55 -27.45 -14.94
N TRP A 28 -15.99 -26.79 -15.97
CA TRP A 28 -16.58 -26.77 -17.33
C TRP A 28 -16.77 -28.19 -17.89
N ARG A 29 -15.88 -29.12 -17.57
CA ARG A 29 -15.96 -30.53 -17.96
C ARG A 29 -16.75 -31.39 -16.97
N GLU A 30 -17.65 -30.81 -16.19
CA GLU A 30 -18.49 -31.49 -15.20
C GLU A 30 -17.67 -32.32 -14.20
N TRP A 31 -16.49 -31.81 -13.79
CA TRP A 31 -15.53 -32.47 -12.90
C TRP A 31 -14.95 -33.79 -13.44
N SER A 32 -14.98 -34.02 -14.77
CA SER A 32 -14.38 -35.19 -15.41
C SER A 32 -12.87 -34.98 -15.61
N ILE A 33 -12.03 -35.65 -14.82
CA ILE A 33 -10.57 -35.60 -14.94
C ILE A 33 -10.08 -35.99 -16.33
N PRO A 34 -10.55 -37.10 -16.95
CA PRO A 34 -10.09 -37.49 -18.29
C PRO A 34 -10.39 -36.44 -19.36
N LYS A 35 -11.58 -35.85 -19.33
CA LYS A 35 -11.96 -34.79 -20.27
C LYS A 35 -11.10 -33.55 -20.08
N PHE A 36 -10.83 -33.14 -18.82
CA PHE A 36 -9.96 -32.03 -18.52
C PHE A 36 -8.54 -32.24 -19.04
N LEU A 37 -7.92 -33.39 -18.76
CA LEU A 37 -6.56 -33.70 -19.17
C LEU A 37 -6.41 -33.69 -20.71
N ILE A 38 -7.38 -34.26 -21.44
CA ILE A 38 -7.32 -34.37 -22.90
C ILE A 38 -7.52 -33.00 -23.57
N TYR A 39 -8.47 -32.20 -23.11
CA TYR A 39 -8.93 -31.02 -23.86
C TYR A 39 -8.39 -29.68 -23.34
N ASP A 40 -8.09 -29.57 -22.05
CA ASP A 40 -7.85 -28.26 -21.43
C ASP A 40 -6.53 -28.14 -20.67
N PHE A 41 -5.97 -29.25 -20.15
CA PHE A 41 -4.71 -29.23 -19.40
C PHE A 41 -3.56 -28.61 -20.19
N THR A 42 -3.42 -28.97 -21.47
CA THR A 42 -2.39 -28.42 -22.35
C THR A 42 -2.50 -26.89 -22.48
N LYS A 43 -3.72 -26.33 -22.50
CA LYS A 43 -3.94 -24.87 -22.56
C LYS A 43 -3.45 -24.17 -21.30
N VAL A 44 -3.73 -24.75 -20.13
CA VAL A 44 -3.27 -24.20 -18.84
C VAL A 44 -1.75 -24.23 -18.76
N VAL A 45 -1.15 -25.36 -19.12
CA VAL A 45 0.31 -25.51 -19.18
C VAL A 45 0.94 -24.52 -20.15
N LEU A 46 0.38 -24.38 -21.35
CA LEU A 46 0.88 -23.43 -22.33
C LEU A 46 0.85 -21.97 -21.83
N ILE A 47 -0.25 -21.57 -21.20
CA ILE A 47 -0.36 -20.24 -20.59
C ILE A 47 0.69 -20.04 -19.50
N ALA A 48 0.89 -21.04 -18.64
CA ALA A 48 1.89 -20.97 -17.58
C ALA A 48 3.32 -20.90 -18.15
N VAL A 49 3.65 -21.71 -19.15
CA VAL A 49 4.97 -21.73 -19.79
C VAL A 49 5.24 -20.40 -20.50
N LEU A 50 4.28 -19.86 -21.25
CA LEU A 50 4.43 -18.56 -21.91
C LEU A 50 4.62 -17.43 -20.88
N ALA A 51 3.88 -17.47 -19.78
CA ALA A 51 4.03 -16.47 -18.73
C ALA A 51 5.40 -16.55 -18.05
N LEU A 52 5.89 -17.76 -17.74
CA LEU A 52 7.24 -17.98 -17.22
C LEU A 52 8.33 -17.60 -18.23
N GLY A 53 8.09 -17.83 -19.53
CA GLY A 53 9.00 -17.37 -20.58
C GLY A 53 9.17 -15.86 -20.62
N ILE A 54 8.07 -15.09 -20.48
CA ILE A 54 8.12 -13.64 -20.35
C ILE A 54 8.90 -13.21 -19.09
N PHE A 55 8.69 -13.91 -17.98
CA PHE A 55 9.45 -13.65 -16.76
C PHE A 55 10.95 -13.95 -16.93
N ALA A 56 11.29 -15.05 -17.63
CA ALA A 56 12.68 -15.42 -17.91
C ALA A 56 13.40 -14.38 -18.78
N LEU A 57 12.68 -13.63 -19.63
CA LEU A 57 13.26 -12.52 -20.40
C LEU A 57 13.83 -11.42 -19.49
N TRP A 58 13.26 -11.20 -18.29
CA TRP A 58 13.84 -10.26 -17.34
C TRP A 58 15.28 -10.65 -16.97
N PHE A 59 15.51 -11.93 -16.63
CA PHE A 59 16.86 -12.41 -16.31
C PHE A 59 17.82 -12.27 -17.48
N ALA A 60 17.33 -12.45 -18.72
CA ALA A 60 18.16 -12.32 -19.91
C ALA A 60 18.51 -10.86 -20.26
N LEU A 61 17.68 -9.91 -19.85
CA LEU A 61 17.84 -8.49 -20.17
C LEU A 61 18.42 -7.67 -19.02
N ASP A 62 18.41 -8.19 -17.78
CA ASP A 62 18.92 -7.49 -16.60
C ASP A 62 20.45 -7.55 -16.57
N PRO A 63 21.16 -6.43 -16.34
CA PRO A 63 22.61 -6.42 -16.18
C PRO A 63 23.11 -7.23 -14.99
N PHE A 64 22.27 -7.45 -13.98
CA PHE A 64 22.61 -8.12 -12.72
C PHE A 64 21.65 -9.27 -12.40
N PRO A 65 21.57 -10.33 -13.22
CA PRO A 65 20.58 -11.39 -13.05
C PRO A 65 20.70 -12.16 -11.72
N GLU A 66 21.89 -12.22 -11.15
CA GLU A 66 22.13 -12.85 -9.84
C GLU A 66 21.45 -12.08 -8.70
N ALA A 67 21.46 -10.75 -8.75
CA ALA A 67 20.76 -9.91 -7.79
C ALA A 67 19.24 -10.12 -7.87
N VAL A 68 18.70 -10.17 -9.10
CA VAL A 68 17.28 -10.48 -9.32
C VAL A 68 16.92 -11.84 -8.74
N TRP A 69 17.76 -12.86 -8.96
CA TRP A 69 17.52 -14.18 -8.39
C TRP A 69 17.53 -14.17 -6.87
N LYS A 70 18.58 -13.59 -6.27
CA LYS A 70 18.79 -13.59 -4.82
C LYS A 70 17.73 -12.77 -4.09
N GLU A 71 17.43 -11.59 -4.56
CA GLU A 71 16.51 -10.68 -3.87
C GLU A 71 15.04 -10.98 -4.20
N PHE A 72 14.73 -11.15 -5.48
CA PHE A 72 13.36 -11.27 -5.93
C PHE A 72 12.83 -12.70 -5.83
N VAL A 73 13.60 -13.70 -6.26
CA VAL A 73 13.17 -15.10 -6.21
C VAL A 73 13.32 -15.67 -4.81
N LEU A 74 14.50 -15.58 -4.22
CA LEU A 74 14.77 -16.17 -2.90
C LEU A 74 14.25 -15.26 -1.77
N GLY A 75 14.58 -13.98 -1.75
CA GLY A 75 14.21 -13.06 -0.68
C GLY A 75 12.70 -12.82 -0.61
N GLU A 76 12.11 -12.37 -1.72
CA GLU A 76 10.69 -11.98 -1.74
C GLU A 76 9.71 -13.16 -1.79
N ASN A 77 10.10 -14.31 -2.30
CA ASN A 77 9.21 -15.47 -2.43
C ASN A 77 9.54 -16.58 -1.43
N ALA A 78 10.76 -17.13 -1.47
CA ALA A 78 11.13 -18.22 -0.58
C ALA A 78 11.24 -17.77 0.88
N GLY A 79 11.77 -16.57 1.16
CA GLY A 79 11.88 -16.01 2.50
C GLY A 79 10.54 -15.81 3.22
N LYS A 80 9.42 -15.74 2.50
CA LYS A 80 8.07 -15.70 3.11
C LYS A 80 7.61 -17.02 3.69
N PHE A 81 8.23 -18.12 3.34
CA PHE A 81 7.97 -19.44 3.91
C PHE A 81 8.83 -19.74 5.14
N GLU A 82 9.87 -18.94 5.39
CA GLU A 82 10.65 -19.07 6.62
C GLU A 82 9.78 -18.71 7.83
N ALA A 83 9.62 -19.65 8.74
CA ALA A 83 8.85 -19.46 9.96
C ALA A 83 9.58 -18.46 10.87
N ARG A 84 8.92 -17.36 11.22
CA ARG A 84 9.43 -16.41 12.23
C ARG A 84 9.37 -16.95 13.65
N SER A 85 8.56 -17.98 13.87
CA SER A 85 8.39 -18.63 15.16
C SER A 85 8.56 -20.14 15.03
N SER A 86 8.85 -20.80 16.15
CA SER A 86 8.97 -22.26 16.24
C SER A 86 7.65 -23.03 16.04
N ASN A 87 6.51 -22.35 15.95
CA ASN A 87 5.17 -22.97 15.92
C ASN A 87 4.28 -22.41 14.79
N TYR A 88 4.54 -22.88 13.55
CA TYR A 88 3.74 -22.51 12.36
C TYR A 88 2.23 -22.69 12.54
N LEU A 89 1.78 -23.79 13.19
CA LEU A 89 0.34 -24.05 13.40
C LEU A 89 -0.31 -23.06 14.37
N LEU A 90 0.43 -22.62 15.38
CA LEU A 90 -0.07 -21.61 16.30
C LEU A 90 -0.22 -20.25 15.60
N ASP A 91 0.77 -19.85 14.83
CA ASP A 91 0.75 -18.61 14.02
C ASP A 91 -0.31 -18.65 12.93
N PHE A 92 -0.62 -19.86 12.42
CA PHE A 92 -1.71 -20.02 11.45
C PHE A 92 -3.07 -19.69 12.06
N ILE A 93 -3.29 -20.00 13.34
CA ILE A 93 -4.59 -19.82 14.02
C ILE A 93 -4.64 -18.49 14.78
N ARG A 94 -3.50 -18.02 15.34
CA ARG A 94 -3.44 -16.87 16.25
C ARG A 94 -2.39 -15.86 15.76
N GLY A 95 -2.61 -14.58 16.15
CA GLY A 95 -1.66 -13.50 15.82
C GLY A 95 -2.02 -12.70 14.58
N GLY A 96 -1.18 -11.71 14.27
CA GLY A 96 -1.37 -10.77 13.17
C GLY A 96 -1.29 -11.41 11.79
N ASP A 97 -0.55 -12.52 11.66
CA ASP A 97 -0.39 -13.29 10.42
C ASP A 97 -1.34 -14.52 10.35
N SER A 98 -2.40 -14.56 11.16
CA SER A 98 -3.34 -15.68 11.20
C SER A 98 -4.24 -15.74 9.96
N ILE A 99 -4.81 -16.92 9.70
CA ILE A 99 -5.79 -17.11 8.61
C ILE A 99 -7.02 -16.21 8.79
N TRP A 100 -7.43 -15.96 10.02
CA TRP A 100 -8.56 -15.09 10.32
C TRP A 100 -8.28 -13.65 9.95
N MET A 101 -7.05 -13.18 10.21
CA MET A 101 -6.61 -11.85 9.83
C MET A 101 -6.49 -11.72 8.31
N LEU A 102 -6.02 -12.76 7.61
CA LEU A 102 -6.01 -12.80 6.16
C LEU A 102 -7.44 -12.69 5.58
N LEU A 103 -8.39 -13.45 6.12
CA LEU A 103 -9.80 -13.39 5.69
C LEU A 103 -10.42 -12.01 5.96
N LEU A 104 -10.22 -11.47 7.16
CA LEU A 104 -10.74 -10.17 7.53
C LEU A 104 -10.17 -9.05 6.63
N THR A 105 -8.85 -9.04 6.43
CA THR A 105 -8.19 -8.04 5.59
C THR A 105 -8.55 -8.19 4.11
N THR A 106 -8.82 -9.41 3.64
CA THR A 106 -9.35 -9.65 2.30
C THR A 106 -10.72 -9.01 2.10
N LEU A 107 -11.62 -9.18 3.08
CA LEU A 107 -12.93 -8.52 3.03
C LEU A 107 -12.77 -6.99 3.19
N ALA A 108 -11.87 -6.53 4.05
CA ALA A 108 -11.59 -5.11 4.27
C ALA A 108 -11.02 -4.42 3.01
N ASN A 109 -10.33 -5.15 2.12
CA ASN A 109 -9.88 -4.63 0.83
C ASN A 109 -11.04 -4.17 -0.09
N ALA A 110 -12.29 -4.61 0.16
CA ALA A 110 -13.46 -4.04 -0.50
C ALA A 110 -13.77 -2.59 -0.04
N GLY A 111 -13.06 -2.08 0.96
CA GLY A 111 -13.14 -0.71 1.44
C GLY A 111 -14.56 -0.35 1.86
N LEU A 112 -15.07 0.74 1.32
CA LEU A 112 -16.42 1.27 1.62
C LEU A 112 -17.57 0.32 1.26
N PHE A 113 -17.31 -0.70 0.43
CA PHE A 113 -18.28 -1.75 0.05
C PHE A 113 -18.11 -3.06 0.85
N PHE A 114 -17.36 -3.06 1.94
CA PHE A 114 -17.15 -4.22 2.82
C PHE A 114 -18.46 -4.98 3.14
N PHE A 115 -19.49 -4.28 3.62
CA PHE A 115 -20.79 -4.90 3.98
C PHE A 115 -21.59 -5.35 2.77
N VAL A 116 -21.46 -4.66 1.64
CA VAL A 116 -22.07 -5.06 0.38
C VAL A 116 -21.46 -6.36 -0.12
N LEU A 117 -20.12 -6.48 -0.04
CA LEU A 117 -19.41 -7.73 -0.37
C LEU A 117 -19.87 -8.89 0.52
N ILE A 118 -19.98 -8.69 1.84
CA ILE A 118 -20.51 -9.73 2.74
C ILE A 118 -21.91 -10.17 2.30
N SER A 119 -22.77 -9.22 1.93
CA SER A 119 -24.11 -9.53 1.47
C SER A 119 -24.11 -10.31 0.15
N ALA A 120 -23.19 -9.98 -0.78
CA ALA A 120 -23.01 -10.70 -2.04
C ALA A 120 -22.50 -12.13 -1.82
N LEU A 121 -21.47 -12.31 -1.01
CA LEU A 121 -20.95 -13.64 -0.67
C LEU A 121 -22.01 -14.51 0.02
N ARG A 122 -22.81 -13.93 0.93
CA ARG A 122 -23.94 -14.64 1.54
C ARG A 122 -24.96 -15.08 0.50
N GLN A 123 -25.25 -14.23 -0.49
CA GLN A 123 -26.18 -14.58 -1.58
C GLN A 123 -25.61 -15.68 -2.48
N CYS A 124 -24.32 -15.61 -2.84
CA CYS A 124 -23.63 -16.69 -3.56
C CYS A 124 -23.70 -18.01 -2.78
N TRP A 125 -23.46 -17.99 -1.46
CA TRP A 125 -23.54 -19.17 -0.62
C TRP A 125 -24.94 -19.79 -0.57
N ARG A 126 -25.97 -18.96 -0.51
CA ARG A 126 -27.39 -19.44 -0.55
C ARG A 126 -27.70 -20.09 -1.89
N ASN A 127 -27.14 -19.56 -2.98
CA ASN A 127 -27.37 -20.05 -4.35
C ASN A 127 -26.31 -21.05 -4.82
N ARG A 128 -25.45 -21.56 -3.96
CA ARG A 128 -24.28 -22.37 -4.33
C ARG A 128 -24.57 -23.61 -5.20
N ARG A 129 -25.80 -24.10 -5.19
CA ARG A 129 -26.21 -25.26 -6.01
C ARG A 129 -26.52 -24.90 -7.47
N PHE A 130 -26.75 -23.62 -7.74
CA PHE A 130 -27.22 -23.08 -9.04
C PHE A 130 -26.29 -21.99 -9.57
N LEU A 131 -25.01 -22.06 -9.19
CA LEU A 131 -24.02 -21.08 -9.66
C LEU A 131 -23.80 -21.25 -11.17
N SER A 132 -23.82 -20.15 -11.89
CA SER A 132 -23.42 -20.09 -13.29
C SER A 132 -21.91 -20.39 -13.43
N LEU A 133 -21.45 -20.61 -14.66
CA LEU A 133 -20.02 -20.81 -14.92
C LEU A 133 -19.20 -19.56 -14.59
N GLU A 134 -19.73 -18.39 -14.89
CA GLU A 134 -19.11 -17.09 -14.61
C GLU A 134 -18.96 -16.87 -13.09
N GLU A 135 -20.03 -17.10 -12.34
CA GLU A 135 -20.02 -17.03 -10.87
C GLU A 135 -19.02 -18.02 -10.28
N SER A 136 -18.99 -19.23 -10.84
CA SER A 136 -18.02 -20.26 -10.43
C SER A 136 -16.59 -19.83 -10.71
N LEU A 137 -16.28 -19.22 -11.87
CA LEU A 137 -14.96 -18.70 -12.19
C LEU A 137 -14.50 -17.66 -11.17
N LEU A 138 -15.37 -16.68 -10.87
CA LEU A 138 -15.05 -15.61 -9.92
C LEU A 138 -14.78 -16.17 -8.52
N LEU A 139 -15.60 -17.10 -8.05
CA LEU A 139 -15.41 -17.73 -6.73
C LEU A 139 -14.19 -18.65 -6.69
N LEU A 140 -13.90 -19.39 -7.76
CA LEU A 140 -12.72 -20.24 -7.87
C LEU A 140 -11.43 -19.39 -7.90
N LEU A 141 -11.46 -18.24 -8.55
CA LEU A 141 -10.35 -17.29 -8.53
C LEU A 141 -10.06 -16.82 -7.10
N VAL A 142 -11.09 -16.35 -6.39
CA VAL A 142 -10.96 -15.93 -4.99
C VAL A 142 -10.45 -17.08 -4.11
N ALA A 143 -11.02 -18.28 -4.24
CA ALA A 143 -10.65 -19.45 -3.46
C ALA A 143 -9.20 -19.89 -3.72
N ALA A 144 -8.76 -19.89 -4.97
CA ALA A 144 -7.39 -20.23 -5.35
C ALA A 144 -6.36 -19.25 -4.76
N PHE A 145 -6.65 -17.95 -4.84
CA PHE A 145 -5.79 -16.93 -4.22
C PHE A 145 -5.76 -17.07 -2.70
N LEU A 146 -6.91 -17.21 -2.04
CA LEU A 146 -6.98 -17.43 -0.61
C LEU A 146 -6.19 -18.69 -0.18
N LEU A 147 -6.35 -19.79 -0.90
CA LEU A 147 -5.64 -21.04 -0.62
C LEU A 147 -4.12 -20.84 -0.70
N ILE A 148 -3.63 -20.32 -1.82
CA ILE A 148 -2.18 -20.19 -2.03
C ILE A 148 -1.56 -19.20 -1.05
N PHE A 149 -2.20 -18.05 -0.81
CA PHE A 149 -1.67 -17.03 0.11
C PHE A 149 -1.95 -17.33 1.60
N SER A 150 -2.67 -18.40 1.91
CA SER A 150 -2.76 -18.92 3.27
C SER A 150 -1.57 -19.80 3.67
N LEU A 151 -0.82 -20.35 2.69
CA LEU A 151 0.29 -21.27 2.95
C LEU A 151 1.55 -20.61 3.54
N PRO A 152 2.00 -19.41 3.10
CA PRO A 152 3.16 -18.75 3.70
C PRO A 152 2.95 -18.41 5.17
N SER A 153 4.06 -18.29 5.93
CA SER A 153 4.02 -17.83 7.32
C SER A 153 3.68 -16.35 7.44
N GLN A 154 4.10 -15.54 6.46
CA GLN A 154 3.80 -14.10 6.39
C GLN A 154 2.55 -13.86 5.52
N ARG A 155 1.38 -13.86 6.15
CA ARG A 155 0.09 -13.66 5.48
C ARG A 155 -0.29 -12.17 5.49
N SER A 156 -0.64 -11.62 4.33
CA SER A 156 -1.08 -10.24 4.25
C SER A 156 -2.23 -10.09 3.24
N GLY A 157 -3.28 -9.39 3.64
CA GLY A 157 -4.46 -9.13 2.79
C GLY A 157 -4.12 -8.36 1.51
N ARG A 158 -3.03 -7.59 1.48
CA ARG A 158 -2.57 -6.88 0.27
C ARG A 158 -2.23 -7.82 -0.90
N TYR A 159 -1.85 -9.07 -0.61
CA TYR A 159 -1.60 -10.07 -1.66
C TYR A 159 -2.88 -10.54 -2.35
N LEU A 160 -4.03 -10.26 -1.76
CA LEU A 160 -5.36 -10.60 -2.29
C LEU A 160 -6.04 -9.43 -3.02
N LEU A 161 -5.36 -8.29 -3.20
CA LEU A 161 -5.87 -7.19 -4.03
C LEU A 161 -6.25 -7.61 -5.46
N PRO A 162 -5.52 -8.54 -6.14
CA PRO A 162 -5.90 -9.00 -7.48
C PRO A 162 -7.26 -9.69 -7.58
N VAL A 163 -7.86 -10.12 -6.47
CA VAL A 163 -9.21 -10.70 -6.49
C VAL A 163 -10.33 -9.65 -6.34
N MET A 164 -10.00 -8.38 -6.10
CA MET A 164 -11.00 -7.31 -5.95
C MET A 164 -11.88 -7.13 -7.18
N PRO A 165 -11.37 -7.20 -8.45
CA PRO A 165 -12.23 -7.20 -9.63
C PRO A 165 -13.26 -8.34 -9.64
N ALA A 166 -12.89 -9.53 -9.14
CA ALA A 166 -13.83 -10.65 -9.03
C ALA A 166 -14.95 -10.37 -8.00
N PHE A 167 -14.61 -9.75 -6.88
CA PHE A 167 -15.61 -9.31 -5.90
C PHE A 167 -16.52 -8.22 -6.45
N ALA A 168 -15.97 -7.25 -7.18
CA ALA A 168 -16.76 -6.21 -7.83
C ALA A 168 -17.75 -6.82 -8.86
N ALA A 169 -17.28 -7.77 -9.66
CA ALA A 169 -18.13 -8.49 -10.62
C ALA A 169 -19.23 -9.28 -9.92
N LEU A 170 -18.94 -9.98 -8.81
CA LEU A 170 -19.94 -10.68 -8.01
C LEU A 170 -20.99 -9.71 -7.44
N ILE A 171 -20.58 -8.57 -6.91
CA ILE A 171 -21.51 -7.53 -6.44
C ILE A 171 -22.40 -7.06 -7.59
N ALA A 172 -21.83 -6.82 -8.77
CA ALA A 172 -22.60 -6.37 -9.95
C ALA A 172 -23.60 -7.42 -10.42
N LEU A 173 -23.22 -8.71 -10.51
CA LEU A 173 -24.09 -9.82 -10.91
C LEU A 173 -25.31 -9.99 -9.97
N TYR A 174 -25.10 -9.72 -8.68
CA TYR A 174 -26.15 -9.85 -7.68
C TYR A 174 -26.83 -8.52 -7.31
N TRP A 175 -26.45 -7.40 -7.93
CA TRP A 175 -26.86 -6.05 -7.55
C TRP A 175 -28.32 -5.89 -7.19
N ASP A 176 -29.22 -6.36 -8.06
CA ASP A 176 -30.66 -6.22 -7.86
C ASP A 176 -31.20 -7.11 -6.73
N ARG A 177 -30.54 -8.25 -6.49
CA ARG A 177 -30.95 -9.25 -5.50
C ARG A 177 -30.32 -9.00 -4.12
N LEU A 178 -29.36 -8.07 -4.02
CA LEU A 178 -28.70 -7.77 -2.76
C LEU A 178 -29.65 -7.06 -1.79
N PRO A 179 -29.66 -7.46 -0.51
CA PRO A 179 -30.49 -6.85 0.51
C PRO A 179 -30.00 -5.45 0.86
N LEU A 180 -30.94 -4.55 1.17
CA LEU A 180 -30.65 -3.15 1.47
C LEU A 180 -29.77 -2.93 2.72
N TRP A 181 -29.73 -3.91 3.65
CA TRP A 181 -28.92 -3.77 4.87
C TRP A 181 -27.42 -3.60 4.57
N GLY A 182 -26.89 -4.33 3.56
CA GLY A 182 -25.47 -4.20 3.18
C GLY A 182 -25.13 -2.80 2.68
N PHE A 183 -26.01 -2.19 1.90
CA PHE A 183 -25.85 -0.82 1.40
C PHE A 183 -26.04 0.23 2.51
N ARG A 184 -26.98 0.02 3.44
CA ARG A 184 -27.14 0.90 4.61
C ARG A 184 -25.93 0.85 5.52
N ALA A 185 -25.38 -0.34 5.75
CA ALA A 185 -24.15 -0.49 6.52
C ALA A 185 -22.94 0.16 5.81
N ALA A 186 -22.87 0.07 4.47
CA ALA A 186 -21.87 0.78 3.69
C ALA A 186 -22.02 2.30 3.80
N LEU A 187 -23.24 2.85 3.72
CA LEU A 187 -23.50 4.27 3.94
C LEU A 187 -23.11 4.72 5.35
N LEU A 188 -23.39 3.91 6.36
CA LEU A 188 -22.96 4.21 7.73
C LEU A 188 -21.42 4.25 7.86
N LEU A 189 -20.73 3.29 7.24
CA LEU A 189 -19.26 3.28 7.18
C LEU A 189 -18.72 4.52 6.46
N GLN A 190 -19.30 4.89 5.33
CA GLN A 190 -18.96 6.11 4.57
C GLN A 190 -19.18 7.36 5.42
N PHE A 191 -20.28 7.43 6.16
CA PHE A 191 -20.57 8.53 7.08
C PHE A 191 -19.50 8.65 8.17
N ILE A 192 -19.12 7.53 8.80
CA ILE A 192 -18.09 7.49 9.85
C ILE A 192 -16.74 7.93 9.28
N ILE A 193 -16.33 7.42 8.12
CA ILE A 193 -15.04 7.76 7.50
C ILE A 193 -15.02 9.23 7.09
N LEU A 194 -16.09 9.75 6.49
CA LEU A 194 -16.16 11.14 6.10
C LEU A 194 -16.14 12.08 7.33
N SER A 195 -16.83 11.70 8.41
CA SER A 195 -16.78 12.44 9.68
C SER A 195 -15.37 12.43 10.28
N ALA A 196 -14.67 11.30 10.20
CA ALA A 196 -13.27 11.20 10.63
C ALA A 196 -12.35 12.08 9.76
N LEU A 197 -12.55 12.13 8.43
CA LEU A 197 -11.79 13.02 7.54
C LEU A 197 -12.02 14.50 7.86
N ILE A 198 -13.26 14.89 8.17
CA ILE A 198 -13.59 16.25 8.62
C ILE A 198 -12.85 16.58 9.92
N TRP A 199 -12.86 15.65 10.88
CA TRP A 199 -12.17 15.83 12.16
C TRP A 199 -10.66 15.93 11.98
N VAL A 200 -10.05 15.00 11.21
CA VAL A 200 -8.61 15.04 10.88
C VAL A 200 -8.23 16.35 10.18
N GLY A 201 -9.00 16.74 9.15
CA GLY A 201 -8.75 17.96 8.40
C GLY A 201 -8.83 19.21 9.27
N GLY A 202 -9.81 19.29 10.19
CA GLY A 202 -9.93 20.38 11.14
C GLY A 202 -8.73 20.48 12.10
N ASN A 203 -8.27 19.35 12.63
CA ASN A 203 -7.09 19.31 13.50
C ASN A 203 -5.80 19.69 12.75
N LEU A 204 -5.61 19.19 11.52
CA LEU A 204 -4.45 19.54 10.71
C LEU A 204 -4.44 21.05 10.38
N GLN A 205 -5.60 21.63 10.07
CA GLN A 205 -5.70 23.08 9.80
C GLN A 205 -5.44 23.92 11.05
N ALA A 206 -5.77 23.41 12.24
CA ALA A 206 -5.50 24.07 13.51
C ALA A 206 -4.06 23.88 14.02
N SER A 207 -3.29 22.99 13.42
CA SER A 207 -1.92 22.70 13.84
C SER A 207 -0.97 23.85 13.46
N HIS A 208 -0.43 24.53 14.47
CA HIS A 208 0.52 25.62 14.28
C HIS A 208 1.84 25.17 13.63
N PHE A 209 2.28 23.93 13.88
CA PHE A 209 3.53 23.40 13.32
C PHE A 209 3.50 23.28 11.80
N LEU A 210 2.34 22.99 11.22
CA LEU A 210 2.20 22.90 9.77
C LEU A 210 2.21 24.29 9.10
N GLY A 211 1.82 25.34 9.82
CA GLY A 211 1.85 26.70 9.33
C GLY A 211 3.26 27.26 9.05
N GLU A 212 4.30 26.73 9.71
CA GLU A 212 5.70 27.12 9.47
C GLU A 212 6.27 26.52 8.18
N VAL A 213 5.76 25.34 7.76
CA VAL A 213 6.22 24.63 6.53
C VAL A 213 5.51 25.16 5.28
N GLY A 214 4.42 25.87 5.45
CA GLY A 214 3.51 26.41 4.43
C GLY A 214 2.09 26.37 4.96
N ALA A 215 1.25 27.32 4.57
CA ALA A 215 -0.10 27.42 5.10
C ALA A 215 -0.89 26.11 4.82
N TRP A 216 -1.13 25.31 5.85
CA TRP A 216 -2.05 24.17 5.76
C TRP A 216 -3.48 24.68 5.77
N THR A 217 -3.94 25.10 4.62
CA THR A 217 -5.26 25.69 4.50
C THR A 217 -6.09 24.90 3.51
N TYR A 218 -7.30 24.58 3.91
CA TYR A 218 -8.29 24.05 3.00
C TYR A 218 -9.13 25.17 2.39
N SER A 219 -9.42 25.04 1.11
CA SER A 219 -10.33 25.95 0.42
C SER A 219 -11.76 25.80 0.92
N SER A 220 -12.58 26.84 0.76
CA SER A 220 -14.01 26.76 1.08
C SER A 220 -14.73 25.67 0.31
N TRP A 221 -14.25 25.33 -0.89
CA TRP A 221 -14.78 24.22 -1.69
C TRP A 221 -14.52 22.86 -1.06
N HIS A 222 -13.39 22.68 -0.40
CA HIS A 222 -13.10 21.44 0.34
C HIS A 222 -14.16 21.20 1.42
N TRP A 223 -14.42 22.20 2.26
CA TRP A 223 -15.44 22.09 3.32
C TRP A 223 -16.84 21.92 2.77
N ALA A 224 -17.18 22.64 1.68
CA ALA A 224 -18.46 22.47 0.99
C ALA A 224 -18.62 21.03 0.47
N LEU A 225 -17.59 20.46 -0.18
CA LEU A 225 -17.60 19.07 -0.63
C LEU A 225 -17.83 18.09 0.52
N MET A 226 -17.14 18.27 1.65
CA MET A 226 -17.28 17.42 2.84
C MET A 226 -18.72 17.46 3.38
N VAL A 227 -19.29 18.66 3.57
CA VAL A 227 -20.64 18.82 4.11
C VAL A 227 -21.69 18.27 3.14
N ILE A 228 -21.61 18.59 1.84
CA ILE A 228 -22.54 18.09 0.83
C ILE A 228 -22.48 16.57 0.78
N SER A 229 -21.27 15.98 0.79
CA SER A 229 -21.09 14.52 0.78
C SER A 229 -21.74 13.87 2.00
N LEU A 230 -21.53 14.48 3.19
CA LEU A 230 -22.14 13.98 4.43
C LEU A 230 -23.66 14.04 4.37
N MET A 231 -24.24 15.14 3.87
CA MET A 231 -25.70 15.30 3.70
C MET A 231 -26.29 14.29 2.71
N VAL A 232 -25.60 14.04 1.58
CA VAL A 232 -26.04 13.06 0.57
C VAL A 232 -26.04 11.65 1.17
N ILE A 233 -24.97 11.27 1.87
CA ILE A 233 -24.86 9.95 2.52
C ILE A 233 -25.96 9.80 3.58
N LEU A 234 -26.15 10.83 4.42
CA LEU A 234 -27.19 10.82 5.46
C LEU A 234 -28.60 10.69 4.84
N ALA A 235 -28.89 11.45 3.78
CA ALA A 235 -30.15 11.34 3.07
C ALA A 235 -30.38 9.93 2.49
N GLY A 236 -29.29 9.26 2.06
CA GLY A 236 -29.32 7.88 1.55
C GLY A 236 -29.77 6.85 2.59
N LEU A 237 -29.46 7.05 3.87
CA LEU A 237 -29.87 6.15 4.94
C LEU A 237 -31.42 6.10 5.09
N PHE A 238 -32.10 7.22 4.82
CA PHE A 238 -33.54 7.35 4.98
C PHE A 238 -34.34 7.08 3.68
N ARG A 239 -33.71 7.20 2.51
CA ARG A 239 -34.36 7.05 1.20
C ARG A 239 -34.28 5.63 0.66
N LYS A 240 -35.22 4.75 1.05
CA LYS A 240 -35.22 3.31 0.72
C LYS A 240 -34.99 3.03 -0.78
N ASN A 241 -35.58 3.80 -1.67
CA ASN A 241 -35.50 3.57 -3.13
C ASN A 241 -34.16 3.99 -3.74
N LEU A 242 -33.39 4.85 -3.06
CA LEU A 242 -32.14 5.41 -3.56
C LEU A 242 -30.90 4.88 -2.82
N VAL A 243 -31.09 4.02 -1.81
CA VAL A 243 -29.99 3.49 -0.95
C VAL A 243 -28.84 2.95 -1.78
N LYS A 244 -29.09 2.12 -2.79
CA LYS A 244 -28.05 1.51 -3.62
C LYS A 244 -27.29 2.55 -4.44
N THR A 245 -28.03 3.44 -5.10
CA THR A 245 -27.44 4.51 -5.93
C THR A 245 -26.64 5.49 -5.08
N ILE A 246 -27.18 5.88 -3.92
CA ILE A 246 -26.48 6.81 -3.01
C ILE A 246 -25.26 6.13 -2.38
N ALA A 247 -25.30 4.82 -2.06
CA ALA A 247 -24.12 4.13 -1.56
C ALA A 247 -22.99 4.11 -2.59
N LEU A 248 -23.29 3.95 -3.88
CA LEU A 248 -22.30 4.04 -4.94
C LEU A 248 -21.77 5.46 -5.12
N ALA A 249 -22.66 6.45 -5.20
CA ALA A 249 -22.29 7.87 -5.29
C ALA A 249 -21.49 8.32 -4.05
N GLY A 250 -21.91 7.89 -2.85
CA GLY A 250 -21.21 8.17 -1.59
C GLY A 250 -19.79 7.59 -1.55
N CYS A 251 -19.58 6.42 -2.13
CA CYS A 251 -18.25 5.85 -2.29
C CYS A 251 -17.35 6.79 -3.12
N PHE A 252 -17.83 7.24 -4.28
CA PHE A 252 -17.13 8.20 -5.12
C PHE A 252 -16.86 9.52 -4.38
N LEU A 253 -17.87 10.07 -3.69
CA LEU A 253 -17.74 11.29 -2.90
C LEU A 253 -16.71 11.16 -1.78
N CYS A 254 -16.65 10.01 -1.09
CA CYS A 254 -15.62 9.75 -0.08
C CYS A 254 -14.20 9.76 -0.67
N TYR A 255 -14.00 9.19 -1.87
CA TYR A 255 -12.71 9.26 -2.55
C TYR A 255 -12.35 10.69 -2.99
N CYS A 256 -13.32 11.45 -3.52
CA CYS A 256 -13.12 12.86 -3.82
C CYS A 256 -12.76 13.67 -2.57
N ALA A 257 -13.46 13.42 -1.46
CA ALA A 257 -13.19 14.05 -0.17
C ALA A 257 -11.78 13.72 0.34
N LEU A 258 -11.37 12.44 0.28
CA LEU A 258 -10.01 12.02 0.65
C LEU A 258 -8.95 12.71 -0.21
N THR A 259 -9.13 12.71 -1.54
CA THR A 259 -8.20 13.36 -2.46
C THR A 259 -8.12 14.87 -2.19
N SER A 260 -9.25 15.53 -1.94
CA SER A 260 -9.30 16.95 -1.56
C SER A 260 -8.60 17.21 -0.23
N SER A 261 -8.67 16.27 0.73
CA SER A 261 -7.97 16.38 2.03
C SER A 261 -6.45 16.31 1.88
N LEU A 262 -5.96 15.68 0.81
CA LEU A 262 -4.54 15.60 0.52
C LEU A 262 -4.01 16.80 -0.30
N SER A 263 -4.90 17.69 -0.78
CA SER A 263 -4.50 18.82 -1.64
C SER A 263 -3.47 19.78 -1.01
N PRO A 264 -3.49 20.07 0.31
CA PRO A 264 -2.46 20.93 0.91
C PRO A 264 -1.07 20.28 0.91
N LEU A 265 -0.98 18.95 0.69
CA LEU A 265 0.28 18.20 0.60
C LEU A 265 0.90 18.28 -0.81
N GLU A 266 0.18 18.81 -1.79
CA GLU A 266 0.67 18.91 -3.15
C GLU A 266 1.89 19.86 -3.21
N GLY A 267 3.04 19.29 -3.61
CA GLY A 267 4.32 20.00 -3.68
C GLY A 267 5.12 20.07 -2.37
N ALA A 268 4.51 19.83 -1.21
CA ALA A 268 5.17 19.86 0.10
C ALA A 268 5.51 18.45 0.61
N LEU A 269 4.62 17.49 0.40
CA LEU A 269 4.82 16.13 0.88
C LEU A 269 5.62 15.29 -0.12
N GLY A 270 6.68 14.66 0.37
CA GLY A 270 7.41 13.64 -0.37
C GLY A 270 8.34 14.16 -1.46
N ARG A 271 8.52 15.47 -1.64
CA ARG A 271 9.41 16.02 -2.66
C ARG A 271 10.29 17.14 -2.13
N PHE A 272 11.55 17.14 -2.51
CA PHE A 272 12.38 18.33 -2.39
C PHE A 272 11.99 19.34 -3.47
N ASN A 273 12.21 20.61 -3.21
CA ASN A 273 11.93 21.61 -4.22
C ASN A 273 12.93 21.50 -5.40
N PRO A 274 12.56 21.98 -6.60
CA PRO A 274 13.44 21.88 -7.78
C PRO A 274 14.81 22.52 -7.59
N ALA A 275 14.92 23.59 -6.83
CA ALA A 275 16.19 24.25 -6.54
C ALA A 275 17.10 23.37 -5.69
N THR A 276 16.56 22.66 -4.70
CA THR A 276 17.31 21.67 -3.91
C THR A 276 17.76 20.52 -4.78
N MET A 277 16.88 19.95 -5.63
CA MET A 277 17.25 18.85 -6.53
C MET A 277 18.37 19.26 -7.48
N GLN A 278 18.33 20.48 -8.01
CA GLN A 278 19.38 21.02 -8.87
C GLN A 278 20.69 21.27 -8.10
N ALA A 279 20.61 21.75 -6.87
CA ALA A 279 21.80 22.00 -6.02
C ALA A 279 22.57 20.74 -5.63
N VAL A 280 21.89 19.59 -5.58
CA VAL A 280 22.52 18.30 -5.20
C VAL A 280 22.86 17.43 -6.40
N GLN A 281 22.60 17.88 -7.62
CA GLN A 281 22.96 17.17 -8.84
C GLN A 281 24.48 16.93 -8.89
N ASP A 282 24.90 15.69 -9.17
CA ASP A 282 26.28 15.20 -9.18
C ASP A 282 27.01 15.25 -7.82
N GLN A 283 26.33 15.68 -6.73
CA GLN A 283 26.87 15.67 -5.37
C GLN A 283 26.74 14.28 -4.74
N GLU A 284 27.68 13.98 -3.82
CA GLU A 284 27.58 12.81 -2.95
C GLU A 284 26.66 13.13 -1.79
N VAL A 285 25.58 12.35 -1.64
CA VAL A 285 24.55 12.54 -0.61
C VAL A 285 24.43 11.29 0.24
N TRP A 286 24.59 11.44 1.55
CA TRP A 286 24.40 10.36 2.52
C TRP A 286 22.95 10.31 3.01
N ILE A 287 22.34 9.13 2.90
CA ILE A 287 20.94 8.88 3.22
C ILE A 287 20.81 7.74 4.25
N PRO A 288 19.75 7.71 5.08
CA PRO A 288 19.49 6.60 5.97
C PRO A 288 19.16 5.33 5.18
N CYS A 289 19.84 4.21 5.45
CA CYS A 289 19.65 2.97 4.72
C CYS A 289 19.25 1.78 5.61
N ASP A 290 18.35 2.01 6.51
CA ASP A 290 17.73 0.99 7.37
C ASP A 290 16.63 0.18 6.68
N TYR A 291 16.22 0.58 5.48
CA TYR A 291 15.12 -0.04 4.75
C TYR A 291 15.46 -0.23 3.27
N ARG A 292 15.28 -1.45 2.77
CA ARG A 292 15.66 -1.88 1.41
C ARG A 292 15.14 -1.02 0.26
N ALA A 293 14.03 -0.30 0.46
CA ALA A 293 13.42 0.54 -0.57
C ALA A 293 13.87 2.00 -0.52
N LYS A 294 14.61 2.45 0.49
CA LYS A 294 14.98 3.85 0.65
C LYS A 294 15.94 4.33 -0.43
N ASP A 295 16.91 3.54 -0.82
CA ASP A 295 17.83 3.90 -1.91
C ASP A 295 17.07 4.20 -3.21
N GLU A 296 16.11 3.36 -3.59
CA GLU A 296 15.27 3.58 -4.77
C GLU A 296 14.35 4.79 -4.63
N GLU A 297 13.82 5.04 -3.45
CA GLU A 297 13.02 6.23 -3.16
C GLU A 297 13.87 7.50 -3.36
N TYR A 298 15.08 7.55 -2.78
CA TYR A 298 15.96 8.71 -2.90
C TYR A 298 16.48 8.93 -4.32
N ARG A 299 16.63 7.90 -5.15
CA ARG A 299 16.92 8.06 -6.59
C ARG A 299 15.83 8.86 -7.31
N LEU A 300 14.57 8.70 -6.89
CA LEU A 300 13.46 9.47 -7.43
C LEU A 300 13.38 10.89 -6.81
N LEU A 301 13.74 11.02 -5.54
CA LEU A 301 13.69 12.29 -4.80
C LEU A 301 14.85 13.23 -5.13
N LEU A 302 16.02 12.67 -5.42
CA LEU A 302 17.27 13.38 -5.70
C LEU A 302 17.89 12.88 -7.01
N PRO A 303 17.21 13.09 -8.15
CA PRO A 303 17.68 12.58 -9.44
C PRO A 303 19.04 13.18 -9.80
N GLY A 304 20.01 12.31 -10.14
CA GLY A 304 21.37 12.71 -10.50
C GLY A 304 22.32 12.83 -9.30
N ALA A 305 21.86 12.72 -8.04
CA ALA A 305 22.75 12.64 -6.89
C ALA A 305 23.45 11.28 -6.78
N LYS A 306 24.67 11.25 -6.28
CA LYS A 306 25.40 10.02 -5.95
C LYS A 306 25.06 9.61 -4.52
N LEU A 307 24.23 8.60 -4.37
CA LEU A 307 23.70 8.20 -3.06
C LEU A 307 24.62 7.23 -2.34
N HIS A 308 24.86 7.50 -1.07
CA HIS A 308 25.61 6.66 -0.13
C HIS A 308 24.75 6.41 1.11
N GLY A 309 24.87 5.23 1.71
CA GLY A 309 24.05 4.88 2.88
C GLY A 309 24.79 5.03 4.20
N TYR A 310 24.06 5.50 5.22
CA TYR A 310 24.47 5.40 6.61
C TYR A 310 23.44 4.57 7.42
N LEU A 311 23.89 3.99 8.55
CA LEU A 311 22.98 3.18 9.39
C LEU A 311 22.00 4.07 10.14
N ALA A 312 20.70 3.77 10.01
CA ALA A 312 19.63 4.56 10.62
C ALA A 312 19.67 4.62 12.16
N LYS A 313 20.31 3.65 12.83
CA LYS A 313 20.59 3.75 14.26
C LYS A 313 21.40 5.00 14.63
N ASP A 314 22.15 5.54 13.67
CA ASP A 314 22.97 6.74 13.84
C ASP A 314 22.17 8.03 13.52
N ALA A 315 20.95 7.89 12.96
CA ALA A 315 20.10 9.02 12.53
C ALA A 315 19.65 9.94 13.67
N GLY A 316 19.61 9.43 14.90
CA GLY A 316 19.28 10.24 16.09
C GLY A 316 20.38 11.20 16.55
N ASN A 317 21.60 11.06 16.02
CA ASN A 317 22.72 11.93 16.37
C ASN A 317 23.10 12.82 15.18
N VAL A 318 22.36 13.92 15.02
CA VAL A 318 22.53 14.87 13.93
C VAL A 318 23.97 15.42 13.90
N ASP A 319 24.54 15.77 15.07
CA ASP A 319 25.89 16.32 15.17
C ASP A 319 26.94 15.34 14.67
N ALA A 320 26.81 14.05 15.01
CA ALA A 320 27.74 13.03 14.53
C ALA A 320 27.64 12.85 13.00
N LEU A 321 26.45 12.85 12.44
CA LEU A 321 26.22 12.73 11.00
C LEU A 321 26.76 13.93 10.23
N VAL A 322 26.50 15.13 10.71
CA VAL A 322 26.95 16.37 10.10
C VAL A 322 28.48 16.51 10.14
N ASN A 323 29.12 15.98 11.20
CA ASN A 323 30.57 15.95 11.30
C ASN A 323 31.23 14.84 10.47
N ALA A 324 30.50 13.78 10.14
CA ALA A 324 31.00 12.64 9.38
C ALA A 324 30.83 12.79 7.86
N TYR A 325 29.81 13.52 7.41
CA TYR A 325 29.43 13.55 5.99
C TYR A 325 29.24 14.98 5.47
N PRO A 326 29.68 15.28 4.22
CA PRO A 326 29.65 16.63 3.67
C PRO A 326 28.23 17.08 3.29
N LEU A 327 27.34 16.12 2.92
CA LEU A 327 25.95 16.38 2.60
C LEU A 327 25.11 15.18 3.04
N VAL A 328 24.25 15.39 4.02
CA VAL A 328 23.52 14.31 4.69
C VAL A 328 22.03 14.62 4.80
N ALA A 329 21.20 13.60 4.55
CA ALA A 329 19.75 13.65 4.81
C ALA A 329 19.49 13.27 6.27
N VAL A 330 18.82 14.15 7.01
CA VAL A 330 18.53 14.00 8.44
C VAL A 330 17.06 14.22 8.69
N GLN A 331 16.44 13.36 9.51
CA GLN A 331 15.06 13.51 9.93
C GLN A 331 14.99 14.24 11.28
N ALA A 332 14.07 15.20 11.37
CA ALA A 332 13.75 15.93 12.58
C ALA A 332 12.23 15.96 12.81
N PRO A 333 11.77 16.02 14.06
CA PRO A 333 10.35 16.26 14.35
C PRO A 333 9.84 17.52 13.66
N LEU A 334 8.56 17.52 13.29
CA LEU A 334 7.92 18.68 12.70
C LEU A 334 8.00 19.89 13.67
N GLY A 335 8.32 21.07 13.16
CA GLY A 335 8.46 22.30 13.96
C GLY A 335 9.77 22.44 14.72
N LEU A 336 10.65 21.44 14.70
CA LEU A 336 11.99 21.54 15.26
C LEU A 336 12.99 21.58 14.12
N ALA A 337 13.53 22.76 13.83
CA ALA A 337 14.71 22.83 12.99
C ALA A 337 15.85 22.07 13.68
N PRO A 338 16.57 21.18 12.97
CA PRO A 338 17.69 20.48 13.57
C PRO A 338 18.70 21.51 14.07
N GLN A 339 19.17 21.34 15.30
CA GLN A 339 20.31 22.12 15.77
C GLN A 339 21.50 21.75 14.89
N ILE A 340 21.89 22.64 14.03
CA ILE A 340 23.00 22.47 13.11
C ILE A 340 24.19 23.31 13.58
N CYS A 341 25.39 22.87 13.22
CA CYS A 341 26.59 23.63 13.52
C CYS A 341 26.56 25.02 12.88
N GLU A 342 27.20 26.03 13.47
CA GLU A 342 27.22 27.41 12.98
C GLU A 342 27.66 27.53 11.50
N THR A 343 28.47 26.61 11.04
CA THR A 343 29.01 26.56 9.66
C THR A 343 28.18 25.69 8.73
N CYS A 344 27.16 24.98 9.23
CA CYS A 344 26.31 24.10 8.45
C CYS A 344 25.22 24.90 7.72
N LYS A 345 24.80 24.40 6.57
CA LYS A 345 23.74 25.01 5.75
C LYS A 345 22.66 24.01 5.41
N ILE A 346 21.42 24.37 5.68
CA ILE A 346 20.27 23.61 5.15
C ILE A 346 20.17 23.93 3.66
N VAL A 347 20.37 22.92 2.82
CA VAL A 347 20.26 23.00 1.35
C VAL A 347 18.78 22.92 0.93
N GLY A 348 17.99 22.13 1.66
CA GLY A 348 16.56 22.01 1.44
C GLY A 348 15.91 21.05 2.43
N GLY A 349 14.60 21.01 2.40
CA GLY A 349 13.83 20.11 3.24
C GLY A 349 12.58 19.61 2.51
N ARG A 350 12.08 18.47 2.97
CA ARG A 350 10.77 17.92 2.57
C ARG A 350 10.03 17.43 3.80
N MET A 351 8.72 17.39 3.70
CA MET A 351 7.88 16.77 4.71
C MET A 351 7.64 15.31 4.33
N GLU A 352 7.83 14.38 5.26
CA GLU A 352 7.58 12.96 5.07
C GLU A 352 6.48 12.49 6.04
N MET A 353 5.57 11.65 5.56
CA MET A 353 4.55 11.04 6.41
C MET A 353 5.12 9.78 7.06
N ARG A 354 5.05 9.71 8.38
CA ARG A 354 5.51 8.54 9.14
C ARG A 354 4.58 7.36 8.93
N ALA A 355 5.16 6.21 8.62
CA ALA A 355 4.42 4.96 8.39
C ALA A 355 4.15 4.15 9.67
N ARG A 356 4.83 4.47 10.78
CA ARG A 356 4.73 3.73 12.05
C ARG A 356 4.66 4.69 13.22
N HIS A 357 3.75 4.39 14.14
CA HIS A 357 3.52 5.15 15.36
C HIS A 357 3.49 4.22 16.56
N SER A 358 3.94 4.67 17.72
CA SER A 358 3.77 4.00 18.99
C SER A 358 2.32 4.09 19.47
N ASP A 359 1.92 3.24 20.43
CA ASP A 359 0.59 3.29 21.03
C ASP A 359 0.33 4.63 21.76
N GLU A 360 1.38 5.26 22.28
CA GLU A 360 1.29 6.56 22.95
C GLU A 360 1.06 7.68 21.93
N GLU A 361 1.82 7.70 20.82
CA GLU A 361 1.63 8.64 19.72
C GLU A 361 0.23 8.51 19.11
N ILE A 362 -0.28 7.28 18.93
CA ILE A 362 -1.66 7.06 18.43
C ILE A 362 -2.68 7.66 19.39
N LYS A 363 -2.51 7.48 20.70
CA LYS A 363 -3.41 8.08 21.69
C LYS A 363 -3.38 9.61 21.63
N ASP A 364 -2.20 10.20 21.51
CA ASP A 364 -2.02 11.64 21.42
C ASP A 364 -2.62 12.21 20.14
N MET A 365 -2.44 11.52 19.01
CA MET A 365 -3.12 11.86 17.73
C MET A 365 -4.65 11.84 17.89
N LEU A 366 -5.21 10.87 18.64
CA LEU A 366 -6.65 10.82 18.90
C LEU A 366 -7.14 11.93 19.81
N MET A 367 -6.27 12.56 20.58
CA MET A 367 -6.57 13.77 21.38
C MET A 367 -6.51 15.07 20.56
N GLY A 368 -6.09 14.99 19.27
CA GLY A 368 -6.08 16.15 18.36
C GLY A 368 -4.68 16.60 17.89
N HIS A 369 -3.59 16.02 18.42
CA HIS A 369 -2.22 16.37 18.06
C HIS A 369 -1.72 15.59 16.82
N ILE A 370 -2.58 15.47 15.79
CA ILE A 370 -2.30 14.64 14.62
C ILE A 370 -1.07 15.13 13.87
N GLY A 371 -0.94 16.44 13.65
CA GLY A 371 0.14 17.02 12.85
C GLY A 371 1.52 16.75 13.43
N GLU A 372 1.64 16.70 14.75
CA GLU A 372 2.93 16.54 15.46
C GLU A 372 3.51 15.14 15.27
N HIS A 373 2.66 14.12 15.14
CA HIS A 373 3.08 12.72 15.04
C HIS A 373 3.00 12.16 13.62
N LEU A 374 2.05 12.67 12.81
CA LEU A 374 1.84 12.13 11.46
C LEU A 374 2.97 12.46 10.51
N PHE A 375 3.64 13.60 10.69
CA PHE A 375 4.67 14.10 9.80
C PHE A 375 6.02 14.25 10.49
N VAL A 376 7.10 14.14 9.70
CA VAL A 376 8.48 14.50 10.06
C VAL A 376 9.05 15.36 8.95
N MET A 377 9.99 16.21 9.31
CA MET A 377 10.80 16.96 8.34
C MET A 377 12.07 16.17 8.04
N GLU A 378 12.43 16.10 6.77
CA GLU A 378 13.71 15.62 6.33
C GLU A 378 14.48 16.77 5.69
N TYR A 379 15.65 17.04 6.23
CA TYR A 379 16.54 18.12 5.79
C TYR A 379 17.79 17.56 5.11
N LEU A 380 18.20 18.19 4.04
CA LEU A 380 19.52 18.04 3.45
C LEU A 380 20.44 19.09 4.05
N ILE A 381 21.42 18.64 4.81
CA ILE A 381 22.38 19.51 5.51
C ILE A 381 23.73 19.37 4.85
N SER A 382 24.29 20.49 4.38
CA SER A 382 25.64 20.60 3.87
C SER A 382 26.56 21.14 4.95
N THR A 383 27.75 20.54 5.06
CA THR A 383 28.78 20.93 6.00
C THR A 383 30.06 21.34 5.26
N PRO A 384 30.88 22.27 5.78
CA PRO A 384 32.15 22.64 5.19
C PRO A 384 33.25 21.61 5.43
N VAL A 385 32.90 20.45 6.05
CA VAL A 385 33.90 19.40 6.38
C VAL A 385 34.48 18.83 5.10
N LYS A 386 35.76 19.07 4.87
CA LYS A 386 36.53 18.32 3.87
C LYS A 386 36.76 16.93 4.46
N ILE A 387 36.20 15.93 3.85
CA ILE A 387 36.51 14.53 4.18
C ILE A 387 37.99 14.32 3.88
N THR A 388 38.76 14.08 4.92
CA THR A 388 40.21 13.78 4.78
C THR A 388 40.45 12.36 4.28
N GLU A 389 39.52 11.48 4.41
CA GLU A 389 39.36 10.20 3.70
C GLU A 389 37.89 9.75 3.88
N PRO A 390 37.20 9.25 2.84
CA PRO A 390 35.97 8.53 3.09
C PRO A 390 36.40 7.36 3.98
N GLN A 391 36.01 7.37 5.26
CA GLN A 391 36.03 6.13 6.01
C GLN A 391 35.32 5.16 5.09
N SER A 392 36.05 4.16 4.60
CA SER A 392 35.52 3.09 3.74
C SER A 392 34.58 2.20 4.56
N GLY A 393 33.64 2.83 5.21
CA GLY A 393 32.44 2.21 5.66
C GLY A 393 31.82 1.69 4.39
N LYS A 394 31.95 0.40 4.12
CA LYS A 394 31.22 -0.34 3.12
C LYS A 394 29.85 0.29 3.05
N ASP A 395 29.49 0.78 1.87
CA ASP A 395 28.17 1.29 1.56
C ASP A 395 27.17 0.47 2.35
N ALA A 396 26.65 1.01 3.46
CA ALA A 396 25.87 0.22 4.42
C ALA A 396 24.56 -0.25 3.79
N CYS A 397 24.27 0.24 2.58
CA CYS A 397 23.09 -0.08 1.76
C CYS A 397 23.36 -1.17 0.70
N ARG A 398 24.61 -1.64 0.53
CA ARG A 398 24.96 -2.69 -0.44
C ARG A 398 25.14 -4.06 0.18
#